data_5344f1a40962c46bf147b3c781217345
#
_entry.id   5344f1a40962c46bf147b3c781217345
#
_cell.length_a   1.000
_cell.length_b   1.000
_cell.length_c   1.000
_cell.angle_alpha   90.00
_cell.angle_beta   90.00
_cell.angle_gamma   90.00
#
_symmetry.space_group_name_H-M   'P 1'
#
loop_
_entity.id
_entity.type
_entity.pdbx_description
1 polymer ?
#
loop_
_entity_poly.entity_id
_entity_poly.type
_entity_poly.pdbx_seq_one_letter_code
_entity_poly.pdbx_strand_id
1 'polypeptide(L)'
;MRYAIGEILLVVIGILIALQINNWNENKKIKSKEIKSLTELRKDLEQNLNDINANISALQGCKNSNNVILNHIENKLTYNDSLDYHFSMLYPFISFTVNKTTYETLKQNGIDLISNDSLRSSISDLYSNQFKAYETWENTYFVNHYLDYIKPMFISEFVSFELGTSAHPKNYDQFILNSENKQVLIFTIGTCNNFIRIQSGLRTEIQDLIDMIDKEIRA
;
A
#
# COMPACT_ATOMS: atom_id res chain seq x y z
N MET A 1 62.95 33.50 -16.28
CA MET A 1 61.56 33.68 -15.82
C MET A 1 60.49 33.05 -16.73
N ARG A 2 60.51 33.17 -18.05
CA ARG A 2 59.45 32.61 -18.94
C ARG A 2 59.36 31.09 -18.87
N TYR A 3 60.44 30.34 -18.72
CA TYR A 3 60.44 28.87 -18.62
C TYR A 3 59.87 28.39 -17.29
N ALA A 4 60.19 29.01 -16.17
CA ALA A 4 59.69 28.62 -14.87
C ALA A 4 58.13 28.81 -14.73
N ILE A 5 57.57 29.81 -15.42
CA ILE A 5 56.12 30.02 -15.47
C ILE A 5 55.44 28.88 -16.26
N GLY A 6 56.07 28.44 -17.37
CA GLY A 6 55.57 27.33 -18.17
C GLY A 6 55.56 25.98 -17.42
N GLU A 7 56.60 25.70 -16.64
CA GLU A 7 56.68 24.49 -15.79
C GLU A 7 55.61 24.47 -14.71
N ILE A 8 55.40 25.60 -14.02
CA ILE A 8 54.36 25.72 -13.02
C ILE A 8 52.96 25.52 -13.64
N LEU A 9 52.72 26.10 -14.81
CA LEU A 9 51.45 25.98 -15.52
C LEU A 9 51.17 24.53 -15.94
N LEU A 10 52.18 23.79 -16.44
CA LEU A 10 52.05 22.38 -16.77
C LEU A 10 51.73 21.51 -15.56
N VAL A 11 52.35 21.76 -14.41
CA VAL A 11 52.10 21.04 -13.16
C VAL A 11 50.67 21.31 -12.70
N VAL A 12 50.20 22.56 -12.73
CA VAL A 12 48.84 22.94 -12.35
C VAL A 12 47.79 22.27 -13.23
N ILE A 13 48.02 22.30 -14.57
CA ILE A 13 47.11 21.59 -15.50
C ILE A 13 47.10 20.09 -15.23
N GLY A 14 48.22 19.46 -14.96
CA GLY A 14 48.30 18.04 -14.61
C GLY A 14 47.48 17.71 -13.35
N ILE A 15 47.58 18.54 -12.29
CA ILE A 15 46.77 18.37 -11.06
C ILE A 15 45.27 18.55 -11.34
N LEU A 16 44.88 19.57 -12.10
CA LEU A 16 43.48 19.81 -12.44
C LEU A 16 42.86 18.65 -13.24
N ILE A 17 43.62 18.10 -14.22
CA ILE A 17 43.17 16.93 -14.99
C ILE A 17 43.01 15.70 -14.06
N ALA A 18 44.00 15.46 -13.18
CA ALA A 18 43.92 14.34 -12.24
C ALA A 18 42.70 14.47 -11.29
N LEU A 19 42.41 15.68 -10.78
CA LEU A 19 41.23 15.97 -9.96
C LEU A 19 39.92 15.76 -10.74
N GLN A 20 39.88 16.22 -12.00
CA GLN A 20 38.68 16.01 -12.83
C GLN A 20 38.42 14.52 -13.10
N ILE A 21 39.43 13.74 -13.39
CA ILE A 21 39.31 12.28 -13.60
C ILE A 21 38.83 11.61 -12.31
N ASN A 22 39.41 11.98 -11.18
CA ASN A 22 38.97 11.45 -9.88
C ASN A 22 37.51 11.78 -9.59
N ASN A 23 37.09 13.05 -9.73
CA ASN A 23 35.74 13.51 -9.52
C ASN A 23 34.74 12.82 -10.48
N TRP A 24 35.11 12.65 -11.75
CA TRP A 24 34.30 11.93 -12.72
C TRP A 24 34.08 10.46 -12.30
N ASN A 25 35.15 9.79 -11.83
CA ASN A 25 35.06 8.40 -11.39
C ASN A 25 34.17 8.25 -10.13
N GLU A 26 34.29 9.17 -9.16
CA GLU A 26 33.44 9.20 -7.97
C GLU A 26 31.99 9.47 -8.34
N ASN A 27 31.69 10.44 -9.21
CA ASN A 27 30.34 10.71 -9.68
C ASN A 27 29.71 9.50 -10.38
N LYS A 28 30.51 8.77 -11.19
CA LYS A 28 30.07 7.53 -11.83
C LYS A 28 29.71 6.44 -10.80
N LYS A 29 30.49 6.30 -9.72
CA LYS A 29 30.17 5.36 -8.64
C LYS A 29 28.90 5.75 -7.88
N ILE A 30 28.72 7.06 -7.62
CA ILE A 30 27.52 7.58 -6.95
C ILE A 30 26.29 7.31 -7.81
N LYS A 31 26.33 7.65 -9.12
CA LYS A 31 25.20 7.39 -10.03
C LYS A 31 24.89 5.89 -10.14
N SER A 32 25.89 5.03 -10.16
CA SER A 32 25.68 3.57 -10.15
C SER A 32 24.98 3.08 -8.88
N LYS A 33 25.32 3.64 -7.71
CA LYS A 33 24.65 3.33 -6.45
C LYS A 33 23.21 3.84 -6.43
N GLU A 34 22.98 5.06 -6.92
CA GLU A 34 21.65 5.64 -7.07
C GLU A 34 20.75 4.75 -7.92
N ILE A 35 21.19 4.38 -9.14
CA ILE A 35 20.41 3.50 -10.04
C ILE A 35 20.10 2.16 -9.38
N LYS A 36 21.07 1.56 -8.69
CA LYS A 36 20.86 0.31 -7.97
C LYS A 36 19.77 0.47 -6.90
N SER A 37 19.85 1.51 -6.07
CA SER A 37 18.87 1.76 -5.01
C SER A 37 17.48 2.07 -5.57
N LEU A 38 17.40 2.83 -6.66
CA LEU A 38 16.12 3.09 -7.34
C LEU A 38 15.52 1.82 -7.93
N THR A 39 16.34 0.91 -8.47
CA THR A 39 15.90 -0.38 -9.00
C THR A 39 15.35 -1.28 -7.90
N GLU A 40 15.97 -1.29 -6.72
CA GLU A 40 15.51 -2.04 -5.55
C GLU A 40 14.21 -1.42 -5.00
N LEU A 41 14.15 -0.09 -4.87
CA LEU A 41 12.96 0.63 -4.42
C LEU A 41 11.75 0.38 -5.32
N ARG A 42 11.96 0.36 -6.65
CA ARG A 42 10.94 0.03 -7.63
C ARG A 42 10.33 -1.36 -7.39
N LYS A 43 11.14 -2.35 -7.04
CA LYS A 43 10.66 -3.70 -6.72
C LYS A 43 9.82 -3.72 -5.44
N ASP A 44 10.25 -3.00 -4.39
CA ASP A 44 9.49 -2.86 -3.16
C ASP A 44 8.12 -2.22 -3.43
N LEU A 45 8.08 -1.19 -4.29
CA LEU A 45 6.84 -0.52 -4.70
C LEU A 45 5.92 -1.44 -5.52
N GLU A 46 6.45 -2.28 -6.40
CA GLU A 46 5.67 -3.29 -7.14
C GLU A 46 5.04 -4.33 -6.20
N GLN A 47 5.75 -4.75 -5.15
CA GLN A 47 5.19 -5.63 -4.12
C GLN A 47 4.05 -4.94 -3.36
N ASN A 48 4.24 -3.68 -2.94
CA ASN A 48 3.20 -2.89 -2.29
C ASN A 48 1.97 -2.71 -3.19
N LEU A 49 2.18 -2.48 -4.49
CA LEU A 49 1.10 -2.35 -5.49
C LEU A 49 0.29 -3.65 -5.63
N ASN A 50 0.96 -4.81 -5.64
CA ASN A 50 0.30 -6.11 -5.70
C ASN A 50 -0.54 -6.38 -4.45
N ASP A 51 -0.04 -6.04 -3.27
CA ASP A 51 -0.77 -6.20 -2.00
C ASP A 51 -2.01 -5.30 -1.96
N ILE A 52 -1.88 -4.03 -2.33
CA ILE A 52 -3.03 -3.10 -2.46
C ILE A 52 -4.09 -3.63 -3.43
N ASN A 53 -3.70 -4.16 -4.58
CA ASN A 53 -4.64 -4.71 -5.56
C ASN A 53 -5.39 -5.93 -5.00
N ALA A 54 -4.71 -6.82 -4.27
CA ALA A 54 -5.34 -7.95 -3.59
C ALA A 54 -6.34 -7.48 -2.53
N ASN A 55 -5.96 -6.48 -1.72
CA ASN A 55 -6.82 -5.91 -0.70
C ASN A 55 -8.07 -5.23 -1.28
N ILE A 56 -7.93 -4.44 -2.36
CA ILE A 56 -9.07 -3.84 -3.06
C ILE A 56 -10.03 -4.94 -3.56
N SER A 57 -9.51 -6.03 -4.12
CA SER A 57 -10.33 -7.15 -4.58
C SER A 57 -11.09 -7.82 -3.43
N ALA A 58 -10.44 -8.03 -2.28
CA ALA A 58 -11.07 -8.60 -1.10
C ALA A 58 -12.17 -7.67 -0.53
N LEU A 59 -11.92 -6.36 -0.49
CA LEU A 59 -12.92 -5.35 -0.09
C LEU A 59 -14.14 -5.35 -1.03
N GLN A 60 -13.93 -5.48 -2.33
CA GLN A 60 -15.02 -5.60 -3.31
C GLN A 60 -15.81 -6.89 -3.11
N GLY A 61 -15.16 -8.02 -2.85
CA GLY A 61 -15.80 -9.29 -2.53
C GLY A 61 -16.66 -9.20 -1.27
N CYS A 62 -16.11 -8.63 -0.20
CA CYS A 62 -16.86 -8.37 1.04
C CYS A 62 -18.07 -7.49 0.79
N LYS A 63 -17.90 -6.35 0.12
CA LYS A 63 -19.01 -5.45 -0.23
C LYS A 63 -20.11 -6.16 -1.01
N ASN A 64 -19.75 -6.98 -2.00
CA ASN A 64 -20.70 -7.73 -2.80
C ASN A 64 -21.48 -8.73 -1.94
N SER A 65 -20.81 -9.46 -1.06
CA SER A 65 -21.44 -10.41 -0.15
C SER A 65 -22.42 -9.73 0.83
N ASN A 66 -22.01 -8.59 1.42
CA ASN A 66 -22.89 -7.80 2.26
C ASN A 66 -24.13 -7.30 1.50
N ASN A 67 -24.00 -6.89 0.25
CA ASN A 67 -25.14 -6.48 -0.59
C ASN A 67 -26.08 -7.64 -0.88
N VAL A 68 -25.60 -8.87 -1.11
CA VAL A 68 -26.42 -10.06 -1.30
C VAL A 68 -27.26 -10.32 -0.05
N ILE A 69 -26.64 -10.34 1.12
CA ILE A 69 -27.37 -10.55 2.38
C ILE A 69 -28.34 -9.40 2.66
N LEU A 70 -27.95 -8.15 2.42
CA LEU A 70 -28.82 -6.99 2.59
C LEU A 70 -30.05 -7.08 1.68
N ASN A 71 -29.90 -7.51 0.43
CA ASN A 71 -31.02 -7.74 -0.48
C ASN A 71 -31.99 -8.81 0.05
N HIS A 72 -31.48 -9.88 0.67
CA HIS A 72 -32.32 -10.89 1.32
C HIS A 72 -33.12 -10.33 2.50
N ILE A 73 -32.48 -9.49 3.32
CA ILE A 73 -33.16 -8.80 4.44
C ILE A 73 -34.29 -7.87 3.92
N GLU A 74 -33.97 -7.05 2.91
CA GLU A 74 -34.93 -6.03 2.41
C GLU A 74 -36.13 -6.62 1.70
N ASN A 75 -35.92 -7.72 0.98
CA ASN A 75 -36.96 -8.39 0.23
C ASN A 75 -37.56 -9.60 0.99
N LYS A 76 -37.15 -9.85 2.24
CA LYS A 76 -37.58 -10.98 3.08
C LYS A 76 -37.52 -12.33 2.31
N LEU A 77 -36.41 -12.54 1.62
CA LEU A 77 -36.21 -13.75 0.85
C LEU A 77 -35.87 -14.93 1.75
N THR A 78 -36.27 -16.13 1.31
CA THR A 78 -36.00 -17.36 2.06
C THR A 78 -34.50 -17.70 2.06
N TYR A 79 -34.06 -18.41 3.09
CA TYR A 79 -32.72 -18.96 3.15
C TYR A 79 -32.47 -19.97 2.03
N ASN A 80 -31.23 -19.98 1.55
CA ASN A 80 -30.67 -21.04 0.71
C ASN A 80 -29.17 -21.19 1.01
N ASP A 81 -28.61 -22.37 0.77
CA ASP A 81 -27.26 -22.74 1.17
C ASP A 81 -26.15 -21.89 0.51
N SER A 82 -26.43 -21.22 -0.60
CA SER A 82 -25.45 -20.31 -1.23
C SER A 82 -25.16 -19.08 -0.38
N LEU A 83 -26.02 -18.73 0.56
CA LEU A 83 -25.83 -17.62 1.48
C LEU A 83 -24.70 -17.88 2.47
N ASP A 84 -24.40 -19.13 2.79
CA ASP A 84 -23.33 -19.48 3.73
C ASP A 84 -21.96 -18.95 3.25
N TYR A 85 -21.70 -19.00 1.95
CA TYR A 85 -20.53 -18.35 1.38
C TYR A 85 -20.55 -16.84 1.62
N HIS A 86 -21.67 -16.17 1.34
CA HIS A 86 -21.77 -14.72 1.52
C HIS A 86 -21.68 -14.32 2.99
N PHE A 87 -22.23 -15.10 3.89
CA PHE A 87 -22.06 -14.90 5.34
C PHE A 87 -20.60 -15.05 5.77
N SER A 88 -19.84 -15.99 5.19
CA SER A 88 -18.41 -16.14 5.48
C SER A 88 -17.56 -14.96 5.01
N MET A 89 -18.08 -14.15 4.08
CA MET A 89 -17.39 -13.03 3.46
C MET A 89 -17.88 -11.66 3.96
N LEU A 90 -18.59 -11.58 5.10
CA LEU A 90 -19.09 -10.31 5.63
C LEU A 90 -18.01 -9.36 6.11
N TYR A 91 -16.78 -9.86 6.29
CA TYR A 91 -15.62 -9.04 6.62
C TYR A 91 -14.38 -9.50 5.81
N PRO A 92 -13.58 -8.60 5.23
CA PRO A 92 -12.56 -8.99 4.23
C PRO A 92 -11.26 -9.52 4.84
N PHE A 93 -11.01 -9.38 6.14
CA PHE A 93 -9.78 -9.80 6.84
C PHE A 93 -8.49 -9.43 6.09
N ILE A 94 -8.39 -8.17 5.68
CA ILE A 94 -7.23 -7.64 4.97
C ILE A 94 -6.30 -6.91 5.93
N SER A 95 -5.04 -6.84 5.55
CA SER A 95 -4.05 -5.94 6.16
C SER A 95 -3.05 -5.52 5.08
N PHE A 96 -2.66 -4.25 5.07
CA PHE A 96 -1.64 -3.75 4.17
C PHE A 96 -0.31 -3.61 4.93
N THR A 97 0.65 -4.48 4.59
CA THR A 97 1.99 -4.45 5.18
C THR A 97 2.98 -3.82 4.19
N VAL A 98 3.34 -2.58 4.44
CA VAL A 98 4.26 -1.84 3.57
C VAL A 98 5.65 -2.48 3.55
N ASN A 99 6.12 -2.91 2.37
CA ASN A 99 7.54 -3.19 2.17
C ASN A 99 8.30 -1.86 2.05
N LYS A 100 9.09 -1.55 3.08
CA LYS A 100 9.88 -0.31 3.20
C LYS A 100 11.38 -0.58 3.34
N THR A 101 11.82 -1.79 2.98
CA THR A 101 13.20 -2.25 3.19
C THR A 101 14.23 -1.35 2.52
N THR A 102 14.05 -1.06 1.23
CA THR A 102 14.96 -0.19 0.47
C THR A 102 14.87 1.27 0.94
N TYR A 103 13.67 1.76 1.25
CA TYR A 103 13.48 3.11 1.78
C TYR A 103 14.22 3.33 3.11
N GLU A 104 14.10 2.40 4.06
CA GLU A 104 14.82 2.48 5.34
C GLU A 104 16.34 2.41 5.14
N THR A 105 16.82 1.63 4.19
CA THR A 105 18.24 1.58 3.83
C THR A 105 18.71 2.93 3.24
N LEU A 106 17.93 3.54 2.34
CA LEU A 106 18.21 4.87 1.78
C LEU A 106 18.23 5.94 2.89
N LYS A 107 17.29 5.88 3.82
CA LYS A 107 17.22 6.81 4.94
C LYS A 107 18.44 6.71 5.87
N GLN A 108 18.93 5.50 6.13
CA GLN A 108 20.12 5.27 6.96
C GLN A 108 21.42 5.69 6.28
N ASN A 109 21.55 5.45 4.98
CA ASN A 109 22.76 5.73 4.21
C ASN A 109 22.82 7.15 3.64
N GLY A 110 21.75 7.92 3.77
CA GLY A 110 21.56 9.25 3.22
C GLY A 110 20.64 9.22 1.98
N ILE A 111 19.44 9.74 2.13
CA ILE A 111 18.46 9.85 1.03
C ILE A 111 18.94 10.81 -0.08
N ASP A 112 19.93 11.65 0.23
CA ASP A 112 20.63 12.54 -0.71
C ASP A 112 21.37 11.81 -1.81
N LEU A 113 21.51 10.47 -1.72
CA LEU A 113 21.95 9.62 -2.80
C LEU A 113 21.07 9.79 -4.05
N ILE A 114 19.77 10.09 -3.85
CA ILE A 114 18.84 10.39 -4.96
C ILE A 114 19.06 11.85 -5.38
N SER A 115 19.67 12.02 -6.55
CA SER A 115 20.09 13.33 -7.07
C SER A 115 18.92 14.22 -7.51
N ASN A 116 17.82 13.61 -7.97
CA ASN A 116 16.61 14.30 -8.39
C ASN A 116 15.78 14.70 -7.16
N ASP A 117 15.72 15.99 -6.86
CA ASP A 117 15.01 16.55 -5.70
C ASP A 117 13.52 16.25 -5.68
N SER A 118 12.87 16.30 -6.84
CA SER A 118 11.45 16.01 -6.98
C SER A 118 11.16 14.53 -6.68
N LEU A 119 11.93 13.61 -7.24
CA LEU A 119 11.83 12.18 -7.00
C LEU A 119 12.11 11.87 -5.52
N ARG A 120 13.16 12.45 -4.94
CA ARG A 120 13.51 12.28 -3.52
C ARG A 120 12.37 12.73 -2.59
N SER A 121 11.74 13.87 -2.91
CA SER A 121 10.60 14.39 -2.16
C SER A 121 9.39 13.48 -2.26
N SER A 122 9.06 12.98 -3.45
CA SER A 122 7.93 12.05 -3.66
C SER A 122 8.14 10.73 -2.94
N ILE A 123 9.36 10.17 -2.96
CA ILE A 123 9.72 8.97 -2.18
C ILE A 123 9.47 9.22 -0.68
N SER A 124 9.99 10.34 -0.17
CA SER A 124 9.87 10.67 1.25
C SER A 124 8.42 10.88 1.67
N ASP A 125 7.61 11.55 0.85
CA ASP A 125 6.20 11.79 1.13
C ASP A 125 5.40 10.48 1.16
N LEU A 126 5.55 9.62 0.16
CA LEU A 126 4.84 8.34 0.13
C LEU A 126 5.11 7.50 1.37
N TYR A 127 6.39 7.32 1.75
CA TYR A 127 6.76 6.45 2.86
C TYR A 127 6.54 7.07 4.26
N SER A 128 6.81 8.37 4.43
CA SER A 128 6.73 9.04 5.74
C SER A 128 5.34 9.55 6.08
N ASN A 129 4.52 9.89 5.07
CA ASN A 129 3.22 10.49 5.27
C ASN A 129 2.08 9.58 4.81
N GLN A 130 2.05 9.20 3.52
CA GLN A 130 0.90 8.51 2.93
C GLN A 130 0.70 7.10 3.52
N PHE A 131 1.73 6.27 3.52
CA PHE A 131 1.65 4.94 4.11
C PHE A 131 1.36 4.99 5.60
N LYS A 132 1.98 5.91 6.33
CA LYS A 132 1.74 6.06 7.77
C LYS A 132 0.32 6.52 8.07
N ALA A 133 -0.23 7.44 7.28
CA ALA A 133 -1.62 7.85 7.39
C ALA A 133 -2.57 6.67 7.16
N TYR A 134 -2.30 5.86 6.12
CA TYR A 134 -3.08 4.66 5.85
C TYR A 134 -3.01 3.64 7.00
N GLU A 135 -1.81 3.30 7.50
CA GLU A 135 -1.62 2.39 8.64
C GLU A 135 -2.43 2.88 9.87
N THR A 136 -2.45 4.20 10.12
CA THR A 136 -3.23 4.78 11.22
C THR A 136 -4.73 4.62 11.00
N TRP A 137 -5.22 4.86 9.77
CA TRP A 137 -6.63 4.69 9.41
C TRP A 137 -7.07 3.23 9.52
N GLU A 138 -6.27 2.29 9.01
CA GLU A 138 -6.55 0.86 9.09
C GLU A 138 -6.67 0.41 10.54
N ASN A 139 -5.67 0.70 11.36
CA ASN A 139 -5.65 0.29 12.76
C ASN A 139 -6.76 0.95 13.61
N THR A 140 -7.16 2.18 13.29
CA THR A 140 -8.17 2.90 14.07
C THR A 140 -9.58 2.52 13.65
N TYR A 141 -9.89 2.55 12.35
CA TYR A 141 -11.27 2.44 11.89
C TYR A 141 -11.64 1.04 11.43
N PHE A 142 -10.72 0.35 10.74
CA PHE A 142 -11.02 -0.97 10.21
C PHE A 142 -10.99 -2.04 11.30
N VAL A 143 -9.96 -2.04 12.14
CA VAL A 143 -9.84 -2.97 13.26
C VAL A 143 -10.97 -2.76 14.29
N ASN A 144 -11.28 -1.51 14.64
CA ASN A 144 -12.37 -1.24 15.58
C ASN A 144 -13.73 -1.66 15.02
N HIS A 145 -13.99 -1.46 13.73
CA HIS A 145 -15.21 -1.96 13.10
C HIS A 145 -15.37 -3.47 13.27
N TYR A 146 -14.30 -4.23 13.09
CA TYR A 146 -14.33 -5.68 13.35
C TYR A 146 -14.62 -6.01 14.81
N LEU A 147 -13.90 -5.37 15.73
CA LEU A 147 -14.00 -5.68 17.15
C LEU A 147 -15.36 -5.29 17.75
N ASP A 148 -15.92 -4.16 17.33
CA ASP A 148 -17.11 -3.57 17.93
C ASP A 148 -18.40 -4.11 17.31
N TYR A 149 -18.39 -4.52 16.03
CA TYR A 149 -19.62 -4.89 15.33
C TYR A 149 -19.56 -6.27 14.69
N ILE A 150 -18.52 -6.60 13.94
CA ILE A 150 -18.46 -7.84 13.16
C ILE A 150 -18.25 -9.05 14.06
N LYS A 151 -17.25 -9.01 14.94
CA LYS A 151 -16.96 -10.12 15.87
C LYS A 151 -18.12 -10.43 16.80
N PRO A 152 -18.78 -9.46 17.46
CA PRO A 152 -19.98 -9.71 18.25
C PRO A 152 -21.10 -10.34 17.44
N MET A 153 -21.39 -9.83 16.23
CA MET A 153 -22.40 -10.41 15.34
C MET A 153 -22.09 -11.86 14.99
N PHE A 154 -20.85 -12.22 14.65
CA PHE A 154 -20.49 -13.61 14.38
C PHE A 154 -20.68 -14.51 15.60
N ILE A 155 -20.32 -14.06 16.79
CA ILE A 155 -20.47 -14.82 18.03
C ILE A 155 -21.97 -15.02 18.39
N SER A 156 -22.80 -14.00 18.22
CA SER A 156 -24.23 -14.07 18.58
C SER A 156 -25.07 -14.82 17.57
N GLU A 157 -24.83 -14.61 16.27
CA GLU A 157 -25.75 -14.99 15.21
C GLU A 157 -25.39 -16.29 14.49
N PHE A 158 -24.13 -16.76 14.55
CA PHE A 158 -23.68 -17.91 13.74
C PHE A 158 -23.35 -19.14 14.59
N VAL A 159 -23.64 -20.33 14.04
CA VAL A 159 -23.27 -21.64 14.62
C VAL A 159 -21.84 -22.00 14.23
N SER A 160 -21.46 -21.69 12.99
CA SER A 160 -20.16 -22.00 12.41
C SER A 160 -19.67 -20.84 11.55
N PHE A 161 -18.35 -20.74 11.48
CA PHE A 161 -17.68 -19.72 10.63
C PHE A 161 -16.36 -20.30 10.13
N GLU A 162 -16.19 -20.33 8.80
CA GLU A 162 -14.97 -20.62 8.10
C GLU A 162 -14.80 -19.59 6.98
N LEU A 163 -13.81 -18.71 7.14
CA LEU A 163 -13.56 -17.59 6.21
C LEU A 163 -13.43 -18.04 4.75
N GLY A 164 -14.20 -17.40 3.88
CA GLY A 164 -14.17 -17.67 2.44
C GLY A 164 -14.79 -19.01 2.03
N THR A 165 -15.33 -19.76 2.96
CA THR A 165 -15.98 -21.05 2.72
C THR A 165 -17.43 -21.03 3.11
N SER A 166 -17.75 -20.94 4.40
CA SER A 166 -19.12 -20.93 4.89
C SER A 166 -19.25 -20.30 6.27
N ALA A 167 -20.42 -19.70 6.52
CA ALA A 167 -20.87 -19.33 7.85
C ALA A 167 -22.39 -19.56 7.93
N HIS A 168 -22.82 -20.38 8.90
CA HIS A 168 -24.23 -20.76 9.01
C HIS A 168 -24.92 -20.02 10.15
N PRO A 169 -25.99 -19.26 9.90
CA PRO A 169 -26.70 -18.55 10.95
C PRO A 169 -27.44 -19.53 11.89
N LYS A 170 -27.47 -19.23 13.20
CA LYS A 170 -28.23 -20.00 14.20
C LYS A 170 -29.72 -20.04 13.86
N ASN A 171 -30.27 -18.91 13.45
CA ASN A 171 -31.64 -18.76 13.03
C ASN A 171 -31.73 -17.65 11.98
N TYR A 172 -31.87 -18.05 10.73
CA TYR A 172 -31.91 -17.13 9.60
C TYR A 172 -33.08 -16.15 9.67
N ASP A 173 -34.28 -16.62 10.05
CA ASP A 173 -35.47 -15.77 10.09
C ASP A 173 -35.32 -14.67 11.16
N GLN A 174 -34.70 -14.99 12.28
CA GLN A 174 -34.39 -13.98 13.31
C GLN A 174 -33.26 -13.04 12.84
N PHE A 175 -32.26 -13.57 12.16
CA PHE A 175 -31.16 -12.75 11.62
C PHE A 175 -31.68 -11.66 10.69
N ILE A 176 -32.54 -11.99 9.73
CA ILE A 176 -33.07 -11.03 8.75
C ILE A 176 -34.08 -10.02 9.36
N LEU A 177 -34.69 -10.34 10.49
CA LEU A 177 -35.61 -9.43 11.21
C LEU A 177 -34.87 -8.49 12.18
N ASN A 178 -33.60 -8.79 12.49
CA ASN A 178 -32.81 -7.98 13.41
C ASN A 178 -32.30 -6.70 12.70
N SER A 179 -32.86 -5.55 13.14
CA SER A 179 -32.44 -4.24 12.56
C SER A 179 -31.00 -3.89 12.83
N GLU A 180 -30.38 -4.40 13.89
CA GLU A 180 -28.98 -4.17 14.22
C GLU A 180 -28.08 -4.88 13.20
N ASN A 181 -28.35 -6.15 12.85
CA ASN A 181 -27.66 -6.87 11.80
C ASN A 181 -27.69 -6.10 10.47
N LYS A 182 -28.88 -5.59 10.10
CA LYS A 182 -29.02 -4.75 8.90
C LYS A 182 -28.10 -3.52 8.94
N GLN A 183 -28.04 -2.81 10.06
CA GLN A 183 -27.20 -1.63 10.22
C GLN A 183 -25.70 -1.97 10.16
N VAL A 184 -25.28 -3.10 10.74
CA VAL A 184 -23.89 -3.59 10.64
C VAL A 184 -23.50 -3.84 9.20
N LEU A 185 -24.35 -4.49 8.38
CA LEU A 185 -24.10 -4.71 6.96
C LEU A 185 -23.96 -3.40 6.18
N ILE A 186 -24.88 -2.45 6.38
CA ILE A 186 -24.86 -1.13 5.73
C ILE A 186 -23.56 -0.39 6.09
N PHE A 187 -23.18 -0.39 7.37
CA PHE A 187 -21.95 0.26 7.84
C PHE A 187 -20.70 -0.42 7.28
N THR A 188 -20.70 -1.76 7.18
CA THR A 188 -19.60 -2.53 6.57
C THR A 188 -19.44 -2.17 5.09
N ILE A 189 -20.53 -2.07 4.33
CA ILE A 189 -20.50 -1.63 2.93
C ILE A 189 -19.88 -0.22 2.82
N GLY A 190 -20.28 0.69 3.70
CA GLY A 190 -19.71 2.05 3.78
C GLY A 190 -18.20 2.04 4.08
N THR A 191 -17.80 1.21 5.04
CA THR A 191 -16.39 1.01 5.40
C THR A 191 -15.59 0.46 4.22
N CYS A 192 -16.08 -0.59 3.54
CA CYS A 192 -15.43 -1.13 2.34
C CYS A 192 -15.27 -0.07 1.24
N ASN A 193 -16.33 0.71 0.95
CA ASN A 193 -16.26 1.79 -0.05
C ASN A 193 -15.19 2.82 0.28
N ASN A 194 -15.08 3.22 1.55
CA ASN A 194 -14.08 4.19 1.98
C ASN A 194 -12.65 3.65 1.83
N PHE A 195 -12.41 2.40 2.27
CA PHE A 195 -11.08 1.78 2.13
C PHE A 195 -10.71 1.49 0.68
N ILE A 196 -11.65 1.09 -0.18
CA ILE A 196 -11.41 0.97 -1.64
C ILE A 196 -10.96 2.31 -2.21
N ARG A 197 -11.61 3.42 -1.83
CA ARG A 197 -11.25 4.76 -2.30
C ARG A 197 -9.85 5.16 -1.84
N ILE A 198 -9.51 4.96 -0.56
CA ILE A 198 -8.20 5.29 0.01
C ILE A 198 -7.09 4.46 -0.65
N GLN A 199 -7.27 3.15 -0.73
CA GLN A 199 -6.28 2.26 -1.36
C GLN A 199 -6.14 2.51 -2.86
N SER A 200 -7.21 2.89 -3.55
CA SER A 200 -7.13 3.31 -4.95
C SER A 200 -6.31 4.59 -5.14
N GLY A 201 -6.39 5.53 -4.21
CA GLY A 201 -5.50 6.71 -4.18
C GLY A 201 -4.04 6.30 -4.02
N LEU A 202 -3.72 5.51 -2.99
CA LEU A 202 -2.37 5.01 -2.76
C LEU A 202 -1.82 4.23 -3.97
N ARG A 203 -2.65 3.41 -4.60
CA ARG A 203 -2.28 2.68 -5.83
C ARG A 203 -1.81 3.63 -6.93
N THR A 204 -2.54 4.73 -7.14
CA THR A 204 -2.17 5.73 -8.14
C THR A 204 -0.84 6.40 -7.77
N GLU A 205 -0.65 6.81 -6.54
CA GLU A 205 0.59 7.44 -6.07
C GLU A 205 1.80 6.51 -6.19
N ILE A 206 1.64 5.21 -5.87
CA ILE A 206 2.69 4.22 -6.06
C ILE A 206 3.03 4.06 -7.54
N GLN A 207 2.02 3.99 -8.43
CA GLN A 207 2.25 3.87 -9.86
C GLN A 207 2.97 5.08 -10.43
N ASP A 208 2.55 6.28 -10.04
CA ASP A 208 3.19 7.53 -10.47
C ASP A 208 4.67 7.59 -10.02
N LEU A 209 4.96 7.13 -8.80
CA LEU A 209 6.32 7.06 -8.29
C LEU A 209 7.17 6.02 -9.04
N ILE A 210 6.61 4.85 -9.37
CA ILE A 210 7.29 3.86 -10.23
C ILE A 210 7.64 4.47 -11.58
N ASP A 211 6.73 5.20 -12.20
CA ASP A 211 6.94 5.86 -13.49
C ASP A 211 8.02 6.96 -13.41
N MET A 212 8.10 7.69 -12.30
CA MET A 212 9.18 8.66 -12.03
C MET A 212 10.53 7.96 -11.91
N ILE A 213 10.60 6.85 -11.16
CA ILE A 213 11.82 6.05 -11.00
C ILE A 213 12.27 5.49 -12.35
N ASP A 214 11.35 4.95 -13.14
CA ASP A 214 11.68 4.41 -14.47
C ASP A 214 12.26 5.46 -15.43
N LYS A 215 11.78 6.70 -15.36
CA LYS A 215 12.35 7.83 -16.11
C LYS A 215 13.77 8.16 -15.64
N GLU A 216 13.98 8.21 -14.33
CA GLU A 216 15.28 8.53 -13.73
C GLU A 216 16.37 7.47 -14.02
N ILE A 217 15.98 6.18 -14.03
CA ILE A 217 16.91 5.07 -14.34
C ILE A 217 17.36 5.10 -15.81
N ARG A 218 16.50 5.59 -16.71
CA ARG A 218 16.81 5.67 -18.16
C ARG A 218 17.56 6.93 -18.56
N ALA A 219 17.62 7.96 -17.70
CA ALA A 219 18.32 9.22 -17.95
C ALA A 219 19.83 9.11 -17.71
#